data_7a645f5d08df0828d460d8984cfbbf24
#
_entry.id   7a645f5d08df0828d460d8984cfbbf24
#
_cell.length_a   1.000
_cell.length_b   1.000
_cell.length_c   1.000
_cell.angle_alpha   90.00
_cell.angle_beta   90.00
_cell.angle_gamma   90.00
#
_symmetry.space_group_name_H-M   'P 1'
#
loop_
_entity.id
_entity.type
_entity.pdbx_description
1 polymer ?
#
loop_
_entity_poly.entity_id
_entity_poly.type
_entity_poly.pdbx_seq_one_letter_code
_entity_poly.pdbx_strand_id
1 'polypeptide(L)'
;MSAGAIARDLLAKLLDAGNKHAAGARARAPALTAAHLKPYSELRSWQHKQECDETFLAARDAGAVTLQRDKLNPNEGLFERIDLVDVQALARFLGRSTYADQLNQTIGQLESLKAEFPVILEVIGRWSSMAKVRGLGPQDPDAWIDAAKIIRACAARSQEAIAAPVREFSARLFLDSKRIEALTPQLDILLSGSVEGSPRAAAQVWQELGLFREEHPVLVAGHVQIARSRSAGLIDAPYMGLPAATILGVISSVSEVITIENKTTFHSEAKRRQDDNVLLIYTAGMPSPAWRAMYGRLLESLQLPPPNHK
;
A
#
# COMPACT_ATOMS: atom_id res chain seq x y z
N MET A 1 -23.40 21.21 -0.89
CA MET A 1 -22.10 21.96 -0.89
C MET A 1 -22.42 23.43 -1.01
N SER A 2 -21.76 24.31 -0.26
CA SER A 2 -21.91 25.74 -0.46
C SER A 2 -21.35 26.14 -1.83
N ALA A 3 -21.87 27.20 -2.45
CA ALA A 3 -21.43 27.66 -3.76
C ALA A 3 -19.95 28.08 -3.79
N GLY A 4 -19.46 28.70 -2.72
CA GLY A 4 -18.03 28.99 -2.54
C GLY A 4 -17.15 27.74 -2.53
N ALA A 5 -17.68 26.58 -2.12
CA ALA A 5 -16.96 25.30 -2.20
C ALA A 5 -16.81 24.81 -3.64
N ILE A 6 -17.80 25.06 -4.53
CA ILE A 6 -17.71 24.70 -5.96
C ILE A 6 -16.61 25.52 -6.64
N ALA A 7 -16.55 26.83 -6.43
CA ALA A 7 -15.51 27.68 -6.99
C ALA A 7 -14.11 27.28 -6.50
N ARG A 8 -13.96 26.99 -5.21
CA ARG A 8 -12.70 26.52 -4.63
C ARG A 8 -12.28 25.15 -5.19
N ASP A 9 -13.21 24.22 -5.42
CA ASP A 9 -12.93 22.92 -6.05
C ASP A 9 -12.44 23.07 -7.51
N LEU A 10 -13.07 23.98 -8.27
CA LEU A 10 -12.64 24.31 -9.63
C LEU A 10 -11.24 24.92 -9.64
N LEU A 11 -10.96 25.88 -8.76
CA LEU A 11 -9.63 26.48 -8.61
C LEU A 11 -8.59 25.47 -8.13
N ALA A 12 -8.96 24.49 -7.28
CA ALA A 12 -8.09 23.41 -6.87
C ALA A 12 -7.70 22.50 -8.05
N LYS A 13 -8.64 22.17 -8.94
CA LYS A 13 -8.34 21.45 -10.19
C LYS A 13 -7.40 22.24 -11.11
N LEU A 14 -7.55 23.57 -11.13
CA LEU A 14 -6.65 24.44 -11.88
C LEU A 14 -5.24 24.44 -11.27
N LEU A 15 -5.13 24.46 -9.94
CA LEU A 15 -3.85 24.32 -9.23
C LEU A 15 -3.15 23.00 -9.55
N ASP A 16 -3.89 21.88 -9.53
CA ASP A 16 -3.34 20.57 -9.89
C ASP A 16 -2.83 20.52 -11.33
N ALA A 17 -3.56 21.15 -12.25
CA ALA A 17 -3.13 21.31 -13.64
C ALA A 17 -1.89 22.21 -13.76
N GLY A 18 -1.80 23.26 -12.94
CA GLY A 18 -0.66 24.17 -12.82
C GLY A 18 0.60 23.47 -12.33
N ASN A 19 0.47 22.68 -11.27
CA ASN A 19 1.55 21.86 -10.76
C ASN A 19 2.11 20.89 -11.82
N LYS A 20 1.22 20.21 -12.59
CA LYS A 20 1.63 19.32 -13.68
C LYS A 20 2.33 20.07 -14.82
N HIS A 21 1.89 21.28 -15.14
CA HIS A 21 2.53 22.10 -16.15
C HIS A 21 3.91 22.58 -15.69
N ALA A 22 4.03 23.08 -14.47
CA ALA A 22 5.29 23.52 -13.90
C ALA A 22 6.33 22.39 -13.82
N ALA A 23 5.89 21.16 -13.54
CA ALA A 23 6.76 19.97 -13.53
C ALA A 23 7.06 19.37 -14.91
N GLY A 24 6.60 20.01 -16.02
CA GLY A 24 6.78 19.48 -17.37
C GLY A 24 5.90 18.28 -17.74
N ALA A 25 5.05 17.82 -16.81
CA ALA A 25 4.15 16.68 -17.04
C ALA A 25 2.91 17.04 -17.88
N ARG A 26 2.74 18.31 -18.24
CA ARG A 26 1.67 18.83 -19.09
C ARG A 26 2.19 19.94 -19.99
N ALA A 27 2.06 19.76 -21.30
CA ALA A 27 2.53 20.74 -22.29
C ALA A 27 1.64 22.00 -22.39
N ARG A 28 0.31 21.86 -22.26
CA ARG A 28 -0.63 22.98 -22.39
C ARG A 28 -0.71 23.81 -21.13
N ALA A 29 -0.74 25.14 -21.31
CA ALA A 29 -1.02 26.09 -20.24
C ALA A 29 -2.34 25.75 -19.52
N PRO A 30 -2.36 25.78 -18.18
CA PRO A 30 -3.53 25.40 -17.41
C PRO A 30 -4.65 26.44 -17.54
N ALA A 31 -5.84 25.98 -17.88
CA ALA A 31 -7.04 26.79 -17.93
C ALA A 31 -8.29 25.95 -17.62
N LEU A 32 -9.28 26.55 -16.99
CA LEU A 32 -10.66 26.07 -16.95
C LEU A 32 -11.41 26.69 -18.12
N THR A 33 -11.96 25.85 -18.97
CA THR A 33 -12.82 26.25 -20.08
C THR A 33 -14.29 26.09 -19.71
N ALA A 34 -15.23 26.55 -20.54
CA ALA A 34 -16.66 26.41 -20.32
C ALA A 34 -17.09 24.99 -19.94
N ALA A 35 -16.44 23.95 -20.53
CA ALA A 35 -16.69 22.56 -20.20
C ALA A 35 -16.33 22.21 -18.74
N HIS A 36 -15.25 22.77 -18.21
CA HIS A 36 -14.83 22.59 -16.82
C HIS A 36 -15.69 23.41 -15.86
N LEU A 37 -16.25 24.52 -16.32
CA LEU A 37 -17.06 25.44 -15.53
C LEU A 37 -18.55 25.06 -15.50
N LYS A 38 -18.97 23.92 -16.08
CA LYS A 38 -20.36 23.44 -16.00
C LYS A 38 -20.94 23.42 -14.58
N PRO A 39 -20.23 22.93 -13.54
CA PRO A 39 -20.79 22.97 -12.17
C PRO A 39 -21.14 24.37 -11.66
N TYR A 40 -20.46 25.40 -12.17
CA TYR A 40 -20.76 26.80 -11.90
C TYR A 40 -21.88 27.34 -12.80
N SER A 41 -21.81 27.13 -14.13
CA SER A 41 -22.76 27.69 -15.08
C SER A 41 -24.18 27.10 -14.94
N GLU A 42 -24.30 25.85 -14.49
CA GLU A 42 -25.58 25.14 -14.29
C GLU A 42 -26.23 25.42 -12.92
N LEU A 43 -25.61 26.25 -12.06
CA LEU A 43 -26.23 26.69 -10.79
C LEU A 43 -27.54 27.41 -11.08
N ARG A 44 -28.62 26.97 -10.41
CA ARG A 44 -29.96 27.57 -10.58
C ARG A 44 -30.14 28.86 -9.77
N SER A 45 -29.47 28.98 -8.63
CA SER A 45 -29.56 30.13 -7.74
C SER A 45 -28.60 31.24 -8.19
N TRP A 46 -29.13 32.44 -8.39
CA TRP A 46 -28.32 33.62 -8.66
C TRP A 46 -27.34 33.91 -7.51
N GLN A 47 -27.79 33.82 -6.27
CA GLN A 47 -26.94 34.05 -5.10
C GLN A 47 -25.73 33.10 -5.09
N HIS A 48 -25.95 31.83 -5.45
CA HIS A 48 -24.84 30.86 -5.51
C HIS A 48 -23.86 31.17 -6.67
N LYS A 49 -24.34 31.72 -7.79
CA LYS A 49 -23.46 32.18 -8.87
C LYS A 49 -22.61 33.35 -8.40
N GLN A 50 -23.23 34.30 -7.70
CA GLN A 50 -22.54 35.47 -7.16
C GLN A 50 -21.44 35.07 -6.17
N GLU A 51 -21.70 34.11 -5.24
CA GLU A 51 -20.68 33.58 -4.31
C GLU A 51 -19.48 32.94 -5.06
N CYS A 52 -19.75 32.24 -6.20
CA CYS A 52 -18.68 31.72 -7.04
C CYS A 52 -17.90 32.84 -7.73
N ASP A 53 -18.61 33.85 -8.30
CA ASP A 53 -18.01 34.99 -8.94
C ASP A 53 -17.09 35.77 -8.01
N GLU A 54 -17.54 36.02 -6.77
CA GLU A 54 -16.75 36.69 -5.73
C GLU A 54 -15.47 35.89 -5.43
N THR A 55 -15.56 34.55 -5.38
CA THR A 55 -14.40 33.69 -5.17
C THR A 55 -13.41 33.75 -6.35
N PHE A 56 -13.90 33.76 -7.61
CA PHE A 56 -13.05 33.88 -8.78
C PHE A 56 -12.40 35.26 -8.88
N LEU A 57 -13.17 36.33 -8.59
CA LEU A 57 -12.67 37.70 -8.55
C LEU A 57 -11.59 37.86 -7.48
N ALA A 58 -11.80 37.32 -6.29
CA ALA A 58 -10.80 37.33 -5.23
C ALA A 58 -9.50 36.59 -5.62
N ALA A 59 -9.61 35.46 -6.36
CA ALA A 59 -8.45 34.76 -6.89
C ALA A 59 -7.71 35.58 -7.98
N ARG A 60 -8.42 36.33 -8.81
CA ARG A 60 -7.85 37.28 -9.77
C ARG A 60 -7.12 38.41 -9.04
N ASP A 61 -7.75 39.00 -8.06
CA ASP A 61 -7.20 40.14 -7.30
C ASP A 61 -5.96 39.71 -6.47
N ALA A 62 -5.89 38.44 -6.09
CA ALA A 62 -4.66 37.80 -5.56
C ALA A 62 -3.58 37.54 -6.62
N GLY A 63 -3.79 37.90 -7.89
CA GLY A 63 -2.84 37.69 -8.98
C GLY A 63 -2.71 36.24 -9.45
N ALA A 64 -3.61 35.36 -9.02
CA ALA A 64 -3.51 33.93 -9.27
C ALA A 64 -4.02 33.52 -10.67
N VAL A 65 -5.07 34.20 -11.16
CA VAL A 65 -5.77 33.84 -12.40
C VAL A 65 -6.17 35.06 -13.20
N THR A 66 -6.43 34.88 -14.51
CA THR A 66 -7.19 35.83 -15.33
C THR A 66 -8.55 35.24 -15.65
N LEU A 67 -9.54 36.12 -15.79
CA LEU A 67 -10.94 35.76 -15.98
C LEU A 67 -11.44 36.30 -17.32
N GLN A 68 -12.14 35.45 -18.08
CA GLN A 68 -12.82 35.86 -19.31
C GLN A 68 -14.31 35.55 -19.19
N ARG A 69 -15.13 36.56 -19.33
CA ARG A 69 -16.60 36.44 -19.38
C ARG A 69 -17.09 36.14 -20.80
N ASP A 70 -18.36 35.80 -20.91
CA ASP A 70 -19.08 35.66 -22.16
C ASP A 70 -18.89 36.93 -23.02
N LYS A 71 -18.51 36.76 -24.26
CA LYS A 71 -18.28 37.83 -25.21
C LYS A 71 -19.53 38.66 -25.54
N LEU A 72 -20.70 38.02 -25.44
CA LEU A 72 -21.98 38.69 -25.70
C LEU A 72 -22.43 39.53 -24.50
N ASN A 73 -21.96 39.24 -23.29
CA ASN A 73 -22.28 40.00 -22.09
C ASN A 73 -21.04 40.19 -21.18
N PRO A 74 -20.06 41.02 -21.59
CA PRO A 74 -18.76 41.11 -20.93
C PRO A 74 -18.80 41.71 -19.50
N ASN A 75 -19.87 42.42 -19.16
CA ASN A 75 -19.98 43.07 -17.86
C ASN A 75 -20.70 42.23 -16.79
N GLU A 76 -21.73 41.46 -17.22
CA GLU A 76 -22.61 40.73 -16.32
C GLU A 76 -22.70 39.22 -16.64
N GLY A 77 -22.11 38.78 -17.75
CA GLY A 77 -22.14 37.40 -18.21
C GLY A 77 -21.35 36.47 -17.30
N LEU A 78 -21.62 35.17 -17.44
CA LEU A 78 -20.89 34.13 -16.72
C LEU A 78 -19.42 34.07 -17.15
N PHE A 79 -18.56 33.61 -16.27
CA PHE A 79 -17.19 33.29 -16.65
C PHE A 79 -17.16 32.02 -17.53
N GLU A 80 -16.54 32.13 -18.69
CA GLU A 80 -16.39 31.04 -19.67
C GLU A 80 -14.98 30.44 -19.65
N ARG A 81 -14.01 31.25 -19.16
CA ARG A 81 -12.62 30.82 -19.09
C ARG A 81 -11.89 31.43 -17.91
N ILE A 82 -11.09 30.61 -17.23
CA ILE A 82 -10.19 31.00 -16.15
C ILE A 82 -8.82 30.46 -16.49
N ASP A 83 -7.85 31.34 -16.77
CA ASP A 83 -6.48 30.97 -17.04
C ASP A 83 -5.62 31.12 -15.80
N LEU A 84 -4.75 30.17 -15.54
CA LEU A 84 -3.77 30.26 -14.46
C LEU A 84 -2.67 31.26 -14.86
N VAL A 85 -2.37 32.20 -13.96
CA VAL A 85 -1.27 33.18 -14.10
C VAL A 85 -0.10 32.77 -13.22
N ASP A 86 -0.34 32.53 -11.94
CA ASP A 86 0.67 32.20 -10.96
C ASP A 86 0.20 31.05 -10.07
N VAL A 87 0.92 29.90 -10.16
CA VAL A 87 0.61 28.71 -9.39
C VAL A 87 0.83 28.91 -7.90
N GLN A 88 1.83 29.69 -7.50
CA GLN A 88 2.15 30.01 -6.11
C GLN A 88 1.08 30.92 -5.49
N ALA A 89 0.63 31.95 -6.23
CA ALA A 89 -0.46 32.83 -5.80
C ALA A 89 -1.76 32.03 -5.64
N LEU A 90 -2.08 31.10 -6.56
CA LEU A 90 -3.26 30.26 -6.47
C LEU A 90 -3.18 29.30 -5.28
N ALA A 91 -2.03 28.71 -5.04
CA ALA A 91 -1.81 27.83 -3.90
C ALA A 91 -2.03 28.60 -2.57
N ARG A 92 -1.42 29.78 -2.42
CA ARG A 92 -1.62 30.66 -1.26
C ARG A 92 -3.08 31.05 -1.07
N PHE A 93 -3.77 31.44 -2.14
CA PHE A 93 -5.20 31.77 -2.12
C PHE A 93 -6.07 30.61 -1.61
N LEU A 94 -5.74 29.39 -2.01
CA LEU A 94 -6.44 28.18 -1.58
C LEU A 94 -6.01 27.65 -0.20
N GLY A 95 -4.97 28.23 0.42
CA GLY A 95 -4.37 27.72 1.65
C GLY A 95 -3.70 26.36 1.47
N ARG A 96 -3.10 26.12 0.30
CA ARG A 96 -2.41 24.88 -0.07
C ARG A 96 -0.95 25.17 -0.42
N SER A 97 -0.08 24.14 -0.30
CA SER A 97 1.26 24.17 -0.86
C SER A 97 1.25 23.73 -2.31
N THR A 98 2.17 24.24 -3.13
CA THR A 98 2.39 23.70 -4.47
C THR A 98 3.11 22.35 -4.40
N TYR A 99 3.07 21.60 -5.48
CA TYR A 99 3.86 20.36 -5.57
C TYR A 99 5.37 20.61 -5.43
N ALA A 100 5.87 21.71 -6.01
CA ALA A 100 7.27 22.10 -5.89
C ALA A 100 7.68 22.39 -4.44
N ASP A 101 6.82 23.08 -3.65
CA ASP A 101 7.10 23.34 -2.25
C ASP A 101 7.13 22.05 -1.43
N GLN A 102 6.17 21.15 -1.65
CA GLN A 102 6.13 19.83 -1.01
C GLN A 102 7.38 19.02 -1.35
N LEU A 103 7.78 19.00 -2.63
CA LEU A 103 8.97 18.29 -3.07
C LEU A 103 10.23 18.87 -2.43
N ASN A 104 10.40 20.19 -2.41
CA ASN A 104 11.55 20.85 -1.80
C ASN A 104 11.64 20.56 -0.29
N GLN A 105 10.51 20.60 0.41
CA GLN A 105 10.45 20.22 1.82
C GLN A 105 10.90 18.78 2.03
N THR A 106 10.39 17.85 1.22
CA THR A 106 10.75 16.43 1.27
C THR A 106 12.22 16.20 0.95
N ILE A 107 12.77 16.89 -0.06
CA ILE A 107 14.21 16.83 -0.38
C ILE A 107 15.06 17.23 0.83
N GLY A 108 14.70 18.31 1.52
CA GLY A 108 15.39 18.75 2.74
C GLY A 108 15.35 17.71 3.85
N GLN A 109 14.21 17.04 4.06
CA GLN A 109 14.06 15.99 5.07
C GLN A 109 14.85 14.72 4.74
N LEU A 110 15.00 14.37 3.45
CA LEU A 110 15.75 13.21 2.99
C LEU A 110 17.24 13.46 2.76
N GLU A 111 17.73 14.68 2.99
CA GLU A 111 19.13 15.06 2.71
C GLU A 111 20.14 14.13 3.38
N SER A 112 19.91 13.80 4.65
CA SER A 112 20.78 12.91 5.41
C SER A 112 20.81 11.46 4.93
N LEU A 113 19.82 11.03 4.14
CA LEU A 113 19.74 9.67 3.62
C LEU A 113 20.50 9.49 2.29
N LYS A 114 20.78 10.56 1.56
CA LYS A 114 21.38 10.50 0.21
C LYS A 114 22.76 9.85 0.19
N ALA A 115 23.57 10.09 1.22
CA ALA A 115 24.92 9.54 1.31
C ALA A 115 24.90 8.03 1.57
N GLU A 116 23.98 7.56 2.40
CA GLU A 116 23.84 6.14 2.76
C GLU A 116 23.05 5.34 1.72
N PHE A 117 22.05 5.98 1.11
CA PHE A 117 21.17 5.38 0.10
C PHE A 117 21.16 6.23 -1.17
N PRO A 118 22.13 6.07 -2.09
CA PRO A 118 22.20 6.88 -3.32
C PRO A 118 20.96 6.80 -4.20
N VAL A 119 20.19 5.71 -4.12
CA VAL A 119 18.91 5.53 -4.83
C VAL A 119 17.88 6.64 -4.52
N ILE A 120 18.00 7.31 -3.38
CA ILE A 120 17.16 8.46 -3.02
C ILE A 120 17.27 9.58 -4.07
N LEU A 121 18.43 9.76 -4.72
CA LEU A 121 18.59 10.74 -5.80
C LEU A 121 17.73 10.38 -7.02
N GLU A 122 17.65 9.09 -7.36
CA GLU A 122 16.79 8.62 -8.45
C GLU A 122 15.30 8.79 -8.10
N VAL A 123 14.93 8.48 -6.86
CA VAL A 123 13.55 8.69 -6.35
C VAL A 123 13.16 10.16 -6.48
N ILE A 124 14.01 11.09 -6.03
CA ILE A 124 13.80 12.54 -6.15
C ILE A 124 13.71 12.96 -7.62
N GLY A 125 14.59 12.43 -8.48
CA GLY A 125 14.56 12.70 -9.92
C GLY A 125 13.23 12.31 -10.57
N ARG A 126 12.67 11.15 -10.21
CA ARG A 126 11.33 10.72 -10.66
C ARG A 126 10.22 11.65 -10.14
N TRP A 127 10.27 12.04 -8.89
CA TRP A 127 9.30 12.96 -8.31
C TRP A 127 9.37 14.35 -8.95
N SER A 128 10.55 14.83 -9.33
CA SER A 128 10.70 16.14 -10.00
C SER A 128 9.91 16.22 -11.31
N SER A 129 9.70 15.11 -11.99
CA SER A 129 8.81 14.99 -13.16
C SER A 129 7.39 14.52 -12.81
N MET A 130 6.98 14.55 -11.54
CA MET A 130 5.72 14.03 -10.99
C MET A 130 5.48 12.53 -11.25
N ALA A 131 6.51 11.78 -11.63
CA ALA A 131 6.43 10.35 -11.75
C ALA A 131 6.50 9.70 -10.36
N LYS A 132 5.57 8.80 -10.07
CA LYS A 132 5.59 8.03 -8.83
C LYS A 132 6.59 6.88 -8.93
N VAL A 133 7.26 6.57 -7.83
CA VAL A 133 8.13 5.40 -7.71
C VAL A 133 7.35 4.30 -7.00
N ARG A 134 6.98 3.23 -7.71
CA ARG A 134 6.14 2.14 -7.17
C ARG A 134 4.88 2.63 -6.45
N GLY A 135 4.23 3.65 -7.02
CA GLY A 135 3.04 4.28 -6.43
C GLY A 135 3.31 5.33 -5.35
N LEU A 136 4.57 5.49 -4.91
CA LEU A 136 4.97 6.44 -3.87
C LEU A 136 5.30 7.81 -4.46
N GLY A 137 4.85 8.87 -3.80
CA GLY A 137 5.14 10.26 -4.11
C GLY A 137 5.89 10.95 -2.96
N PRO A 138 6.15 12.27 -3.07
CA PRO A 138 6.90 13.01 -2.06
C PRO A 138 6.09 13.39 -0.80
N GLN A 139 4.86 12.89 -0.64
CA GLN A 139 3.95 13.33 0.42
C GLN A 139 4.25 12.72 1.79
N ASP A 140 5.04 11.65 1.86
CA ASP A 140 5.35 10.94 3.10
C ASP A 140 6.88 10.69 3.22
N PRO A 141 7.68 11.73 3.53
CA PRO A 141 9.12 11.59 3.76
C PRO A 141 9.43 10.73 5.01
N ASP A 142 8.56 10.73 6.02
CA ASP A 142 8.77 9.96 7.24
C ASP A 142 8.80 8.45 6.97
N ALA A 143 8.07 7.99 5.95
CA ALA A 143 8.12 6.59 5.53
C ALA A 143 9.52 6.16 5.05
N TRP A 144 10.26 7.04 4.39
CA TRP A 144 11.64 6.77 3.95
C TRP A 144 12.63 6.83 5.11
N ILE A 145 12.43 7.78 6.02
CA ILE A 145 13.24 7.92 7.24
C ILE A 145 13.05 6.69 8.13
N ASP A 146 11.81 6.25 8.32
CA ASP A 146 11.50 5.05 9.08
C ASP A 146 12.07 3.78 8.41
N ALA A 147 12.00 3.67 7.09
CA ALA A 147 12.59 2.55 6.36
C ALA A 147 14.12 2.49 6.56
N ALA A 148 14.81 3.63 6.48
CA ALA A 148 16.24 3.70 6.78
C ALA A 148 16.53 3.33 8.25
N LYS A 149 15.69 3.77 9.19
CA LYS A 149 15.79 3.40 10.62
C LYS A 149 15.66 1.88 10.82
N ILE A 150 14.76 1.22 10.10
CA ILE A 150 14.62 -0.24 10.13
C ILE A 150 15.90 -0.93 9.66
N ILE A 151 16.44 -0.51 8.50
CA ILE A 151 17.66 -1.09 7.92
C ILE A 151 18.82 -0.96 8.92
N ARG A 152 19.03 0.23 9.50
CA ARG A 152 20.08 0.48 10.51
C ARG A 152 19.86 -0.37 11.77
N ALA A 153 18.62 -0.46 12.26
CA ALA A 153 18.30 -1.25 13.44
C ALA A 153 18.53 -2.76 13.21
N CYS A 154 18.25 -3.25 11.99
CA CYS A 154 18.55 -4.63 11.62
C CYS A 154 20.05 -4.87 11.48
N ALA A 155 20.79 -3.94 10.85
CA ALA A 155 22.26 -4.03 10.71
C ALA A 155 23.01 -3.97 12.06
N ALA A 156 22.48 -3.24 13.02
CA ALA A 156 23.05 -3.15 14.37
C ALA A 156 22.85 -4.43 15.23
N ARG A 157 22.04 -5.39 14.78
CA ARG A 157 21.89 -6.68 15.46
C ARG A 157 23.14 -7.52 15.23
N SER A 158 23.59 -8.26 16.28
CA SER A 158 24.73 -9.16 16.13
C SER A 158 24.46 -10.20 15.03
N GLN A 159 25.49 -10.64 14.30
CA GLN A 159 25.38 -11.69 13.28
C GLN A 159 24.85 -13.03 13.82
N GLU A 160 24.96 -13.23 15.12
CA GLU A 160 24.40 -14.41 15.83
C GLU A 160 22.94 -14.23 16.25
N ALA A 161 22.34 -13.05 16.00
CA ALA A 161 20.96 -12.79 16.38
C ALA A 161 20.00 -13.65 15.55
N ILE A 162 19.21 -14.46 16.24
CA ILE A 162 18.13 -15.25 15.64
C ILE A 162 17.18 -14.29 14.88
N ALA A 163 16.72 -14.70 13.71
CA ALA A 163 15.72 -13.97 12.96
C ALA A 163 14.53 -13.59 13.85
N ALA A 164 13.98 -12.38 13.69
CA ALA A 164 12.91 -11.87 14.53
C ALA A 164 11.57 -11.79 13.81
N PRO A 165 10.44 -11.99 14.52
CA PRO A 165 9.11 -11.76 13.96
C PRO A 165 8.95 -10.30 13.55
N VAL A 166 8.48 -10.06 12.31
CA VAL A 166 8.34 -8.70 11.74
C VAL A 166 7.45 -7.81 12.59
N ARG A 167 6.35 -8.35 13.13
CA ARG A 167 5.40 -7.57 13.93
C ARG A 167 5.93 -7.21 15.31
N GLU A 168 6.66 -8.13 15.96
CA GLU A 168 7.30 -7.87 17.22
C GLU A 168 8.39 -6.79 17.07
N PHE A 169 9.23 -6.93 16.04
CA PHE A 169 10.27 -5.95 15.76
C PHE A 169 9.69 -4.58 15.41
N SER A 170 8.60 -4.54 14.63
CA SER A 170 7.86 -3.32 14.30
C SER A 170 7.28 -2.64 15.54
N ALA A 171 6.60 -3.39 16.41
CA ALA A 171 6.03 -2.86 17.64
C ALA A 171 7.11 -2.29 18.57
N ARG A 172 8.27 -2.94 18.67
CA ARG A 172 9.41 -2.48 19.49
C ARG A 172 10.01 -1.17 18.95
N LEU A 173 10.09 -1.02 17.62
CA LEU A 173 10.76 0.13 17.00
C LEU A 173 9.85 1.35 16.85
N PHE A 174 8.53 1.14 16.64
CA PHE A 174 7.57 2.19 16.27
C PHE A 174 6.33 2.25 17.18
N LEU A 175 6.15 1.34 18.13
CA LEU A 175 4.89 1.13 18.87
C LEU A 175 3.69 0.81 17.94
N ASP A 176 3.98 0.39 16.69
CA ASP A 176 3.04 -0.04 15.68
C ASP A 176 3.51 -1.37 15.07
N SER A 177 2.76 -2.43 15.30
CA SER A 177 3.11 -3.78 14.84
C SER A 177 3.03 -3.96 13.31
N LYS A 178 2.42 -3.02 12.57
CA LYS A 178 2.24 -3.09 11.12
C LYS A 178 3.11 -2.09 10.34
N ARG A 179 3.86 -1.22 11.02
CA ARG A 179 4.65 -0.17 10.36
C ARG A 179 5.66 -0.75 9.37
N ILE A 180 6.40 -1.79 9.72
CA ILE A 180 7.36 -2.44 8.80
C ILE A 180 6.66 -3.06 7.60
N GLU A 181 5.50 -3.72 7.79
CA GLU A 181 4.71 -4.26 6.69
C GLU A 181 4.30 -3.15 5.70
N ALA A 182 3.86 -2.00 6.21
CA ALA A 182 3.47 -0.84 5.41
C ALA A 182 4.65 -0.19 4.65
N LEU A 183 5.85 -0.26 5.21
CA LEU A 183 7.08 0.32 4.64
C LEU A 183 7.82 -0.61 3.66
N THR A 184 7.28 -1.78 3.37
CA THR A 184 7.92 -2.76 2.47
C THR A 184 8.34 -2.18 1.11
N PRO A 185 7.55 -1.31 0.43
CA PRO A 185 7.97 -0.72 -0.83
C PRO A 185 9.22 0.17 -0.71
N GLN A 186 9.33 0.97 0.34
CA GLN A 186 10.50 1.82 0.61
C GLN A 186 11.71 0.96 0.97
N LEU A 187 11.53 -0.05 1.82
CA LEU A 187 12.58 -1.00 2.18
C LEU A 187 13.12 -1.71 0.94
N ASP A 188 12.24 -2.16 0.04
CA ASP A 188 12.65 -2.84 -1.18
C ASP A 188 13.51 -1.93 -2.08
N ILE A 189 13.16 -0.65 -2.22
CA ILE A 189 13.93 0.32 -3.00
C ILE A 189 15.28 0.60 -2.34
N LEU A 190 15.32 0.86 -1.03
CA LEU A 190 16.56 1.16 -0.32
C LEU A 190 17.54 -0.01 -0.31
N LEU A 191 17.05 -1.24 -0.13
CA LEU A 191 17.87 -2.45 -0.11
C LEU A 191 18.35 -2.85 -1.50
N SER A 192 17.49 -2.75 -2.52
CA SER A 192 17.88 -3.08 -3.90
C SER A 192 18.78 -2.02 -4.53
N GLY A 193 18.79 -0.79 -4.01
CA GLY A 193 19.51 0.34 -4.59
C GLY A 193 18.99 0.76 -5.96
N SER A 194 17.72 0.40 -6.32
CA SER A 194 17.15 0.68 -7.64
C SER A 194 15.66 1.00 -7.57
N VAL A 195 15.24 1.97 -8.37
CA VAL A 195 13.81 2.28 -8.60
C VAL A 195 13.20 1.44 -9.71
N GLU A 196 14.05 0.78 -10.51
CA GLU A 196 13.66 -0.03 -11.66
C GLU A 196 13.24 -1.46 -11.24
N GLY A 197 12.58 -2.16 -12.13
CA GLY A 197 12.17 -3.56 -11.93
C GLY A 197 10.86 -3.73 -11.18
N SER A 198 10.43 -4.99 -11.12
CA SER A 198 9.23 -5.38 -10.39
C SER A 198 9.49 -5.43 -8.88
N PRO A 199 8.52 -5.00 -8.04
CA PRO A 199 8.65 -5.14 -6.59
C PRO A 199 8.92 -6.58 -6.18
N ARG A 200 9.87 -6.79 -5.27
CA ARG A 200 10.13 -8.10 -4.68
C ARG A 200 8.99 -8.51 -3.74
N ALA A 201 8.81 -9.80 -3.53
CA ALA A 201 7.86 -10.29 -2.53
C ALA A 201 8.26 -9.80 -1.13
N ALA A 202 7.28 -9.38 -0.33
CA ALA A 202 7.52 -8.83 1.01
C ALA A 202 8.38 -9.77 1.88
N ALA A 203 8.14 -11.07 1.79
CA ALA A 203 8.91 -12.07 2.54
C ALA A 203 10.41 -12.06 2.19
N GLN A 204 10.77 -11.80 0.92
CA GLN A 204 12.16 -11.70 0.49
C GLN A 204 12.84 -10.45 1.07
N VAL A 205 12.14 -9.31 1.04
CA VAL A 205 12.63 -8.05 1.60
C VAL A 205 12.87 -8.19 3.11
N TRP A 206 11.93 -8.81 3.83
CA TRP A 206 12.07 -9.01 5.27
C TRP A 206 13.16 -10.03 5.61
N GLN A 207 13.30 -11.10 4.82
CA GLN A 207 14.34 -12.10 5.02
C GLN A 207 15.74 -11.51 4.90
N GLU A 208 15.96 -10.60 3.97
CA GLU A 208 17.24 -9.86 3.81
C GLU A 208 17.58 -9.06 5.08
N LEU A 209 16.56 -8.58 5.80
CA LEU A 209 16.71 -7.86 7.07
C LEU A 209 16.79 -8.81 8.29
N GLY A 210 16.79 -10.12 8.09
CA GLY A 210 16.71 -11.09 9.18
C GLY A 210 15.38 -11.04 9.93
N LEU A 211 14.30 -10.66 9.22
CA LEU A 211 12.94 -10.63 9.74
C LEU A 211 12.09 -11.71 9.08
N PHE A 212 11.11 -12.24 9.81
CA PHE A 212 10.18 -13.22 9.26
C PHE A 212 8.75 -12.94 9.72
N ARG A 213 7.79 -13.39 8.92
CA ARG A 213 6.39 -13.38 9.32
C ARG A 213 6.10 -14.63 10.13
N GLU A 214 5.50 -14.47 11.30
CA GLU A 214 5.04 -15.60 12.10
C GLU A 214 4.07 -16.45 11.28
N GLU A 215 4.33 -17.74 11.29
CA GLU A 215 3.44 -18.71 10.66
C GLU A 215 2.29 -19.04 11.60
N HIS A 216 1.09 -19.01 11.05
CA HIS A 216 -0.06 -19.52 11.79
C HIS A 216 0.02 -21.04 11.90
N PRO A 217 -0.41 -21.62 13.04
CA PRO A 217 -0.54 -23.06 13.15
C PRO A 217 -1.42 -23.62 12.05
N VAL A 218 -1.00 -24.76 11.49
CA VAL A 218 -1.82 -25.52 10.54
C VAL A 218 -2.90 -26.23 11.34
N LEU A 219 -4.17 -26.04 10.93
CA LEU A 219 -5.27 -26.78 11.54
C LEU A 219 -5.41 -28.12 10.82
N VAL A 220 -5.42 -29.19 11.60
CA VAL A 220 -5.60 -30.58 11.14
C VAL A 220 -6.72 -31.26 11.91
N ALA A 221 -7.49 -32.12 11.27
CA ALA A 221 -8.60 -32.83 11.87
C ALA A 221 -8.76 -34.25 11.31
N GLY A 222 -9.59 -35.08 11.97
CA GLY A 222 -9.89 -36.46 11.62
C GLY A 222 -9.26 -37.47 12.58
N HIS A 223 -9.73 -38.73 12.55
CA HIS A 223 -9.25 -39.80 13.39
C HIS A 223 -7.94 -40.40 12.87
N VAL A 224 -6.87 -39.59 12.92
CA VAL A 224 -5.57 -39.90 12.29
C VAL A 224 -4.44 -39.70 13.29
N GLN A 225 -3.48 -40.63 13.32
CA GLN A 225 -2.27 -40.48 14.11
C GLN A 225 -1.16 -39.78 13.29
N ILE A 226 -0.58 -38.75 13.86
CA ILE A 226 0.50 -37.97 13.26
C ILE A 226 1.80 -38.09 14.06
N ALA A 227 2.93 -38.16 13.33
CA ALA A 227 4.25 -38.00 13.89
C ALA A 227 4.59 -36.51 14.01
N ARG A 228 5.07 -36.09 15.20
CA ARG A 228 5.54 -34.74 15.47
C ARG A 228 6.98 -34.79 15.96
N SER A 229 7.69 -33.67 15.95
CA SER A 229 9.12 -33.59 16.29
C SER A 229 9.46 -34.15 17.69
N ARG A 230 8.53 -34.13 18.64
CA ARG A 230 8.76 -34.61 20.05
C ARG A 230 7.76 -35.66 20.53
N SER A 231 6.74 -35.95 19.76
CA SER A 231 5.68 -36.89 20.15
C SER A 231 4.95 -37.43 18.94
N ALA A 232 4.23 -38.50 19.12
CA ALA A 232 3.28 -39.03 18.13
C ALA A 232 1.94 -39.25 18.85
N GLY A 233 0.84 -39.12 18.12
CA GLY A 233 -0.46 -39.32 18.71
C GLY A 233 -1.61 -39.01 17.76
N LEU A 234 -2.82 -39.33 18.24
CA LEU A 234 -4.06 -39.05 17.56
C LEU A 234 -4.32 -37.54 17.50
N ILE A 235 -4.94 -37.08 16.43
CA ILE A 235 -5.45 -35.70 16.37
C ILE A 235 -6.67 -35.62 17.27
N ASP A 236 -6.66 -34.68 18.22
CA ASP A 236 -7.82 -34.43 19.11
C ASP A 236 -9.00 -33.85 18.34
N ALA A 237 -10.19 -34.29 18.71
CA ALA A 237 -11.43 -33.77 18.17
C ALA A 237 -11.75 -32.37 18.74
N PRO A 238 -12.33 -31.46 17.97
CA PRO A 238 -12.67 -31.60 16.56
C PRO A 238 -11.48 -31.31 15.63
N TYR A 239 -10.41 -30.67 16.11
CA TYR A 239 -9.19 -30.39 15.35
C TYR A 239 -8.06 -29.93 16.29
N MET A 240 -6.82 -30.02 15.78
CA MET A 240 -5.63 -29.46 16.44
C MET A 240 -5.00 -28.36 15.58
N GLY A 241 -4.40 -27.36 16.25
CA GLY A 241 -3.53 -26.36 15.62
C GLY A 241 -2.06 -26.67 15.93
N LEU A 242 -1.24 -26.93 14.90
CA LEU A 242 0.14 -27.35 15.05
C LEU A 242 1.07 -26.50 14.19
N PRO A 243 2.27 -26.11 14.69
CA PRO A 243 3.27 -25.49 13.84
C PRO A 243 3.66 -26.43 12.68
N ALA A 244 3.65 -25.94 11.44
CA ALA A 244 3.95 -26.72 10.24
C ALA A 244 5.29 -27.49 10.34
N ALA A 245 6.31 -26.86 10.91
CA ALA A 245 7.64 -27.47 11.10
C ALA A 245 7.63 -28.70 12.04
N THR A 246 6.64 -28.81 12.93
CA THR A 246 6.56 -29.92 13.92
C THR A 246 5.86 -31.16 13.37
N ILE A 247 5.13 -31.06 12.28
CA ILE A 247 4.42 -32.18 11.64
C ILE A 247 5.39 -32.90 10.71
N LEU A 248 5.73 -34.15 11.03
CA LEU A 248 6.71 -34.94 10.30
C LEU A 248 6.07 -35.93 9.31
N GLY A 249 4.88 -36.44 9.62
CA GLY A 249 4.19 -37.39 8.77
C GLY A 249 2.94 -37.97 9.42
N VAL A 250 2.29 -38.90 8.72
CA VAL A 250 1.15 -39.69 9.20
C VAL A 250 1.65 -41.09 9.58
N ILE A 251 1.16 -41.63 10.70
CA ILE A 251 1.54 -42.95 11.19
C ILE A 251 0.45 -43.99 10.95
N SER A 252 -0.82 -43.58 11.04
CA SER A 252 -1.96 -44.47 10.77
C SER A 252 -2.30 -44.53 9.27
N SER A 253 -3.04 -45.55 8.87
CA SER A 253 -3.65 -45.58 7.54
C SER A 253 -4.64 -44.42 7.41
N VAL A 254 -4.73 -43.82 6.22
CA VAL A 254 -5.66 -42.73 5.92
C VAL A 254 -6.38 -43.05 4.61
N SER A 255 -7.70 -43.00 4.61
CA SER A 255 -8.50 -43.30 3.41
C SER A 255 -8.52 -42.12 2.43
N GLU A 256 -8.43 -40.90 2.94
CA GLU A 256 -8.53 -39.67 2.13
C GLU A 256 -7.81 -38.52 2.80
N VAL A 257 -7.15 -37.65 2.01
CA VAL A 257 -6.59 -36.37 2.45
C VAL A 257 -7.33 -35.25 1.76
N ILE A 258 -7.95 -34.36 2.54
CA ILE A 258 -8.77 -33.26 2.03
C ILE A 258 -8.17 -31.94 2.51
N THR A 259 -7.87 -31.05 1.57
CA THR A 259 -7.47 -29.68 1.86
C THR A 259 -8.67 -28.75 1.75
N ILE A 260 -8.89 -27.86 2.73
CA ILE A 260 -10.05 -26.98 2.79
C ILE A 260 -9.54 -25.54 2.96
N GLU A 261 -9.97 -24.65 2.06
CA GLU A 261 -9.57 -23.23 2.08
C GLU A 261 -10.47 -22.37 2.99
N ASN A 262 -11.78 -22.66 2.97
CA ASN A 262 -12.73 -21.88 3.77
C ASN A 262 -12.72 -22.34 5.22
N LYS A 263 -12.46 -21.42 6.16
CA LYS A 263 -12.36 -21.73 7.60
C LYS A 263 -13.68 -22.27 8.18
N THR A 264 -14.82 -21.72 7.79
CA THR A 264 -16.14 -22.18 8.27
C THR A 264 -16.42 -23.59 7.79
N THR A 265 -16.13 -23.89 6.52
CA THR A 265 -16.26 -25.23 5.96
C THR A 265 -15.32 -26.21 6.67
N PHE A 266 -14.06 -25.83 6.94
CA PHE A 266 -13.15 -26.66 7.69
C PHE A 266 -13.69 -27.02 9.08
N HIS A 267 -14.19 -26.05 9.84
CA HIS A 267 -14.76 -26.30 11.17
C HIS A 267 -16.00 -27.21 11.12
N SER A 268 -16.85 -27.07 10.11
CA SER A 268 -18.03 -27.93 9.90
C SER A 268 -17.62 -29.36 9.57
N GLU A 269 -16.71 -29.54 8.62
CA GLU A 269 -16.19 -30.85 8.21
C GLU A 269 -15.39 -31.54 9.32
N ALA A 270 -14.59 -30.79 10.07
CA ALA A 270 -13.84 -31.31 11.23
C ALA A 270 -14.77 -31.94 12.28
N LYS A 271 -15.92 -31.30 12.58
CA LYS A 271 -16.92 -31.86 13.49
C LYS A 271 -17.64 -33.05 12.87
N ARG A 272 -18.00 -32.96 11.59
CA ARG A 272 -18.76 -34.01 10.90
C ARG A 272 -17.97 -35.30 10.73
N ARG A 273 -16.65 -35.18 10.51
CA ARG A 273 -15.75 -36.31 10.18
C ARG A 273 -14.75 -36.60 11.29
N GLN A 274 -15.01 -36.19 12.51
CA GLN A 274 -14.05 -36.31 13.62
C GLN A 274 -13.63 -37.77 13.91
N ASP A 275 -14.52 -38.73 13.63
CA ASP A 275 -14.33 -40.16 13.87
C ASP A 275 -13.96 -40.91 12.57
N ASP A 276 -13.91 -40.21 11.43
CA ASP A 276 -13.55 -40.80 10.14
C ASP A 276 -12.02 -40.92 10.01
N ASN A 277 -11.57 -41.97 9.32
CA ASN A 277 -10.16 -42.18 8.98
C ASN A 277 -9.74 -41.29 7.78
N VAL A 278 -9.96 -39.99 7.90
CA VAL A 278 -9.70 -38.94 6.89
C VAL A 278 -8.84 -37.87 7.50
N LEU A 279 -7.83 -37.39 6.78
CA LEU A 279 -7.03 -36.25 7.20
C LEU A 279 -7.53 -34.96 6.54
N LEU A 280 -8.10 -34.06 7.33
CA LEU A 280 -8.50 -32.73 6.89
C LEU A 280 -7.41 -31.74 7.23
N ILE A 281 -7.04 -30.85 6.28
CA ILE A 281 -6.01 -29.84 6.46
C ILE A 281 -6.54 -28.48 5.99
N TYR A 282 -6.48 -27.47 6.86
CA TYR A 282 -6.84 -26.10 6.51
C TYR A 282 -5.69 -25.37 5.80
N THR A 283 -5.95 -24.78 4.64
CA THR A 283 -4.93 -24.09 3.83
C THR A 283 -4.77 -22.62 4.17
N ALA A 284 -5.77 -21.98 4.77
CA ALA A 284 -5.81 -20.55 5.10
C ALA A 284 -5.61 -19.60 3.89
N GLY A 285 -6.20 -19.95 2.74
CA GLY A 285 -5.98 -19.26 1.47
C GLY A 285 -4.74 -19.78 0.76
N MET A 286 -3.82 -18.89 0.31
CA MET A 286 -2.59 -19.33 -0.35
C MET A 286 -1.59 -19.94 0.66
N PRO A 287 -1.26 -21.24 0.51
CA PRO A 287 -0.37 -21.92 1.44
C PRO A 287 1.03 -21.32 1.50
N SER A 288 1.56 -21.11 2.71
CA SER A 288 2.94 -20.64 2.94
C SER A 288 3.97 -21.68 2.47
N PRO A 289 5.25 -21.30 2.27
CA PRO A 289 6.32 -22.26 1.95
C PRO A 289 6.45 -23.37 3.00
N ALA A 290 6.31 -23.06 4.30
CA ALA A 290 6.38 -24.07 5.36
C ALA A 290 5.16 -24.99 5.36
N TRP A 291 3.96 -24.46 5.08
CA TRP A 291 2.77 -25.29 4.88
C TRP A 291 2.97 -26.27 3.72
N ARG A 292 3.50 -25.81 2.58
CA ARG A 292 3.77 -26.66 1.42
C ARG A 292 4.81 -27.73 1.72
N ALA A 293 5.89 -27.37 2.41
CA ALA A 293 6.91 -28.33 2.83
C ALA A 293 6.34 -29.40 3.79
N MET A 294 5.51 -28.98 4.75
CA MET A 294 4.77 -29.90 5.65
C MET A 294 3.85 -30.83 4.86
N TYR A 295 3.08 -30.30 3.91
CA TYR A 295 2.16 -31.09 3.08
C TYR A 295 2.91 -32.11 2.24
N GLY A 296 4.08 -31.74 1.66
CA GLY A 296 4.96 -32.68 0.96
C GLY A 296 5.37 -33.86 1.86
N ARG A 297 5.86 -33.58 3.09
CA ARG A 297 6.23 -34.63 4.05
C ARG A 297 5.03 -35.54 4.41
N LEU A 298 3.84 -34.97 4.56
CA LEU A 298 2.63 -35.75 4.83
C LEU A 298 2.32 -36.70 3.68
N LEU A 299 2.36 -36.22 2.43
CA LEU A 299 2.08 -37.04 1.25
C LEU A 299 3.16 -38.15 1.07
N GLU A 300 4.43 -37.80 1.28
CA GLU A 300 5.51 -38.80 1.25
C GLU A 300 5.30 -39.92 2.28
N SER A 301 4.89 -39.56 3.51
CA SER A 301 4.60 -40.54 4.57
C SER A 301 3.40 -41.45 4.26
N LEU A 302 2.49 -40.99 3.42
CA LEU A 302 1.31 -41.76 2.99
C LEU A 302 1.57 -42.58 1.72
N GLN A 303 2.75 -42.43 1.09
CA GLN A 303 3.09 -43.05 -0.21
C GLN A 303 2.04 -42.76 -1.30
N LEU A 304 1.37 -41.61 -1.21
CA LEU A 304 0.44 -41.15 -2.23
C LEU A 304 1.20 -40.50 -3.39
N PRO A 305 0.79 -40.73 -4.66
CA PRO A 305 1.39 -40.00 -5.78
C PRO A 305 1.15 -38.48 -5.61
N PRO A 306 2.10 -37.64 -6.08
CA PRO A 306 1.95 -36.19 -6.00
C PRO A 306 0.67 -35.74 -6.74
N PRO A 307 -0.04 -34.73 -6.24
CA PRO A 307 -1.27 -34.23 -6.87
C PRO A 307 -0.97 -33.76 -8.29
N ASN A 308 -1.73 -34.23 -9.26
CA ASN A 308 -1.72 -33.69 -10.61
C ASN A 308 -2.26 -32.26 -10.57
N HIS A 309 -1.39 -31.27 -10.73
CA HIS A 309 -1.79 -29.89 -10.96
C HIS A 309 -2.48 -29.82 -12.33
N LYS A 310 -3.81 -29.71 -12.33
CA LYS A 310 -4.57 -29.25 -13.48
C LYS A 310 -4.78 -27.75 -13.40
#